data_12c31d75cdef249430430aaa97a066bd
#
_entry.id   12c31d75cdef249430430aaa97a066bd
#
_cell.length_a   1.000
_cell.length_b   1.000
_cell.length_c   1.000
_cell.angle_alpha   90.00
_cell.angle_beta   90.00
_cell.angle_gamma   90.00
#
_symmetry.space_group_name_H-M   'P 1'
#
loop_
_entity.id
_entity.type
_entity.pdbx_description
1 polymer ?
#
loop_
_entity_poly.entity_id
_entity_poly.type
_entity_poly.pdbx_seq_one_letter_code
_entity_poly.pdbx_strand_id
1 'polypeptide(L)'
;LGDVYKRQFLYAASKKFEVYEDPRIAQVQEVLPGANCGGCGYPGCGGFATACVKADTLDGLLCPVGGAPVMGKVATILGKEAASAEPMVAVVRCNGTCAARPRTNQYDGVQSCAIASTLYGGETGCSFGCLGYGDCVAACNFDAIHINLETGLPEVDEDKCTSCGACVKACPKNIIELRKKGPKSRRVFVSCVNKDKGGVAKKACANACIGCGKCAKECPFEAITVENNVAYIDYTKCRLCRKCVAVCPTGAIHELNFPPRKEAAPAVDADKIK
;
A
#
# COMPACT_ATOMS: atom_id res chain seq x y z
N LEU A 1 45.77 7.64 42.96
CA LEU A 1 45.82 8.95 42.28
C LEU A 1 45.24 8.92 40.86
N GLY A 2 45.58 7.89 40.05
CA GLY A 2 45.09 7.76 38.65
C GLY A 2 43.57 7.67 38.48
N ASP A 3 42.83 7.05 39.38
CA ASP A 3 41.39 6.88 39.32
C ASP A 3 40.64 8.16 39.66
N VAL A 4 41.18 9.01 40.51
CA VAL A 4 40.59 10.31 40.85
C VAL A 4 40.64 11.23 39.65
N TYR A 5 41.75 11.30 38.94
CA TYR A 5 41.92 12.12 37.74
C TYR A 5 41.03 11.61 36.59
N LYS A 6 40.94 10.31 36.42
CA LYS A 6 40.02 9.73 35.43
C LYS A 6 38.55 10.10 35.70
N ARG A 7 38.11 9.99 36.95
CA ARG A 7 36.73 10.39 37.35
C ARG A 7 36.50 11.89 37.14
N GLN A 8 37.46 12.74 37.49
CA GLN A 8 37.36 14.20 37.27
C GLN A 8 37.27 14.55 35.77
N PHE A 9 38.11 13.89 34.96
CA PHE A 9 38.09 14.08 33.52
C PHE A 9 36.78 13.60 32.90
N LEU A 10 36.27 12.43 33.25
CA LEU A 10 35.02 11.89 32.80
C LEU A 10 33.83 12.79 33.23
N TYR A 11 33.87 13.27 34.47
CA TYR A 11 32.86 14.21 34.96
C TYR A 11 32.88 15.56 34.19
N ALA A 12 34.05 16.11 33.95
CA ALA A 12 34.19 17.33 33.18
C ALA A 12 33.76 17.13 31.71
N ALA A 13 34.12 16.00 31.13
CA ALA A 13 33.70 15.61 29.78
C ALA A 13 32.17 15.40 29.70
N SER A 14 31.58 14.70 30.66
CA SER A 14 30.13 14.48 30.70
C SER A 14 29.35 15.81 30.80
N LYS A 15 29.83 16.73 31.64
CA LYS A 15 29.23 18.07 31.74
C LYS A 15 29.38 18.91 30.46
N LYS A 16 30.52 18.81 29.79
CA LYS A 16 30.79 19.57 28.57
C LYS A 16 30.05 19.02 27.35
N PHE A 17 29.81 17.72 27.32
CA PHE A 17 29.10 16.98 26.26
C PHE A 17 27.68 16.57 26.66
N GLU A 18 27.14 17.15 27.74
CA GLU A 18 25.76 16.91 28.16
C GLU A 18 24.81 17.40 27.07
N VAL A 19 24.18 16.48 26.38
CA VAL A 19 23.12 16.78 25.40
C VAL A 19 21.82 16.88 26.19
N TYR A 20 21.29 18.09 26.27
CA TYR A 20 19.97 18.31 26.86
C TYR A 20 18.92 17.78 25.91
N GLU A 21 18.32 16.66 26.25
CA GLU A 21 17.13 16.14 25.55
C GLU A 21 15.88 16.58 26.28
N ASP A 22 14.90 17.07 25.53
CA ASP A 22 13.61 17.47 26.08
C ASP A 22 12.92 16.24 26.69
N PRO A 23 12.55 16.26 27.98
CA PRO A 23 11.94 15.10 28.66
C PRO A 23 10.64 14.64 28.01
N ARG A 24 9.97 15.50 27.26
CA ARG A 24 8.78 15.16 26.48
C ARG A 24 9.05 14.13 25.39
N ILE A 25 10.31 14.07 24.86
CA ILE A 25 10.69 13.08 23.85
C ILE A 25 10.53 11.65 24.41
N ALA A 26 11.03 11.41 25.62
CA ALA A 26 10.90 10.11 26.29
C ALA A 26 9.41 9.74 26.53
N GLN A 27 8.61 10.70 27.01
CA GLN A 27 7.17 10.50 27.25
C GLN A 27 6.41 10.17 25.96
N VAL A 28 6.72 10.86 24.86
CA VAL A 28 6.13 10.55 23.54
C VAL A 28 6.58 9.18 23.05
N GLN A 29 7.85 8.82 23.25
CA GLN A 29 8.39 7.53 22.81
C GLN A 29 7.74 6.34 23.56
N GLU A 30 7.43 6.48 24.84
CA GLU A 30 6.72 5.46 25.62
C GLU A 30 5.30 5.16 25.10
N VAL A 31 4.64 6.17 24.56
CA VAL A 31 3.27 6.02 24.01
C VAL A 31 3.28 5.43 22.60
N LEU A 32 4.41 5.57 21.88
CA LEU A 32 4.55 5.04 20.52
C LEU A 32 4.66 3.51 20.53
N PRO A 33 4.21 2.81 19.45
CA PRO A 33 4.18 1.35 19.39
C PRO A 33 5.55 0.65 19.47
N GLY A 34 6.66 1.37 19.37
CA GLY A 34 8.01 0.80 19.41
C GLY A 34 8.41 -0.05 18.19
N ALA A 35 7.56 -0.13 17.17
CA ALA A 35 7.77 -0.97 15.99
C ALA A 35 8.95 -0.56 15.10
N ASN A 36 9.46 0.67 15.23
CA ASN A 36 10.57 1.23 14.46
C ASN A 36 10.49 0.98 12.94
N CYS A 37 9.27 0.88 12.41
CA CYS A 37 8.98 0.46 11.02
C CYS A 37 9.34 1.50 9.95
N GLY A 38 9.64 2.76 10.33
CA GLY A 38 9.91 3.84 9.39
C GLY A 38 8.73 4.30 8.54
N GLY A 39 7.52 3.79 8.79
CA GLY A 39 6.32 4.11 8.01
C GLY A 39 5.87 5.58 8.15
N CYS A 40 6.27 6.25 9.23
CA CYS A 40 6.08 7.68 9.44
C CYS A 40 7.10 8.57 8.69
N GLY A 41 8.09 7.97 7.99
CA GLY A 41 9.16 8.70 7.30
C GLY A 41 10.37 9.04 8.17
N TYR A 42 10.37 8.67 9.46
CA TYR A 42 11.46 8.92 10.40
C TYR A 42 12.26 7.64 10.73
N PRO A 43 13.55 7.77 11.09
CA PRO A 43 14.38 6.63 11.47
C PRO A 43 13.98 6.12 12.87
N GLY A 44 12.94 5.29 12.93
CA GLY A 44 12.40 4.72 14.16
C GLY A 44 11.52 5.65 15.00
N CYS A 45 10.96 5.08 16.07
CA CYS A 45 10.03 5.80 16.95
C CYS A 45 10.68 6.95 17.70
N GLY A 46 11.96 6.85 18.07
CA GLY A 46 12.70 7.94 18.72
C GLY A 46 12.87 9.17 17.82
N GLY A 47 13.20 8.95 16.55
CA GLY A 47 13.30 10.03 15.55
C GLY A 47 11.95 10.73 15.33
N PHE A 48 10.86 9.96 15.30
CA PHE A 48 9.50 10.49 15.20
C PHE A 48 9.10 11.28 16.45
N ALA A 49 9.39 10.77 17.67
CA ALA A 49 9.14 11.46 18.93
C ALA A 49 9.85 12.82 18.97
N THR A 50 11.12 12.86 18.57
CA THR A 50 11.91 14.09 18.47
C THR A 50 11.27 15.08 17.49
N ALA A 51 10.80 14.62 16.35
CA ALA A 51 10.14 15.47 15.37
C ALA A 51 8.81 16.03 15.89
N CYS A 52 8.00 15.24 16.60
CA CYS A 52 6.74 15.69 17.22
C CYS A 52 6.95 16.77 18.27
N VAL A 53 8.01 16.65 19.08
CA VAL A 53 8.35 17.65 20.12
C VAL A 53 8.82 18.95 19.49
N LYS A 54 9.68 18.88 18.45
CA LYS A 54 10.26 20.05 17.79
C LYS A 54 9.29 20.80 16.87
N ALA A 55 8.29 20.12 16.32
CA ALA A 55 7.32 20.74 15.42
C ALA A 55 6.37 21.66 16.19
N ASP A 56 5.91 22.76 15.61
CA ASP A 56 4.91 23.64 16.22
C ASP A 56 3.51 23.01 16.20
N THR A 57 3.17 22.28 15.14
CA THR A 57 1.91 21.54 14.98
C THR A 57 2.19 20.08 14.67
N LEU A 58 1.19 19.20 14.87
CA LEU A 58 1.29 17.79 14.49
C LEU A 58 0.76 17.53 13.08
N ASP A 59 0.48 18.56 12.28
CA ASP A 59 0.01 18.41 10.91
C ASP A 59 1.05 17.70 10.05
N GLY A 60 0.61 16.62 9.39
CA GLY A 60 1.50 15.78 8.60
C GLY A 60 2.38 14.81 9.40
N LEU A 61 2.44 14.91 10.72
CA LEU A 61 3.13 13.99 11.60
C LEU A 61 2.15 12.90 12.05
N LEU A 62 2.29 11.71 11.47
CA LEU A 62 1.38 10.61 11.75
C LEU A 62 2.13 9.30 11.95
N CYS A 63 1.78 8.58 13.01
CA CYS A 63 2.23 7.20 13.19
C CYS A 63 1.21 6.23 12.56
N PRO A 64 1.52 5.58 11.41
CA PRO A 64 0.55 4.70 10.76
C PRO A 64 0.21 3.46 11.59
N VAL A 65 1.15 2.96 12.38
CA VAL A 65 0.95 1.80 13.26
C VAL A 65 0.10 2.14 14.48
N GLY A 66 0.37 3.28 15.11
CA GLY A 66 -0.37 3.72 16.30
C GLY A 66 -1.74 4.32 15.97
N GLY A 67 -1.92 4.83 14.76
CA GLY A 67 -3.17 5.45 14.31
C GLY A 67 -3.63 6.62 15.17
N ALA A 68 -4.92 6.96 15.06
CA ALA A 68 -5.54 8.05 15.80
C ALA A 68 -5.45 7.93 17.34
N PRO A 69 -5.58 6.73 17.95
CA PRO A 69 -5.49 6.60 19.41
C PRO A 69 -4.11 7.00 19.97
N VAL A 70 -3.04 6.61 19.32
CA VAL A 70 -1.67 6.95 19.73
C VAL A 70 -1.40 8.43 19.48
N MET A 71 -1.81 8.95 18.33
CA MET A 71 -1.63 10.38 18.01
C MET A 71 -2.43 11.29 18.96
N GLY A 72 -3.61 10.85 19.43
CA GLY A 72 -4.36 11.55 20.46
C GLY A 72 -3.59 11.66 21.78
N LYS A 73 -2.94 10.57 22.22
CA LYS A 73 -2.08 10.59 23.42
C LYS A 73 -0.86 11.49 23.24
N VAL A 74 -0.20 11.43 22.08
CA VAL A 74 0.94 12.31 21.74
C VAL A 74 0.51 13.77 21.78
N ALA A 75 -0.65 14.09 21.22
CA ALA A 75 -1.23 15.44 21.23
C ALA A 75 -1.49 15.94 22.66
N THR A 76 -2.01 15.09 23.53
CA THR A 76 -2.24 15.40 24.94
C THR A 76 -0.93 15.69 25.69
N ILE A 77 0.12 14.87 25.48
CA ILE A 77 1.43 15.08 26.12
C ILE A 77 2.06 16.42 25.67
N LEU A 78 1.91 16.76 24.40
CA LEU A 78 2.52 17.94 23.83
C LEU A 78 1.65 19.21 23.93
N GLY A 79 0.38 19.08 24.34
CA GLY A 79 -0.58 20.20 24.37
C GLY A 79 -0.92 20.74 22.97
N LYS A 80 -0.90 19.86 21.95
CA LYS A 80 -1.15 20.18 20.54
C LYS A 80 -2.43 19.50 20.03
N GLU A 81 -2.96 19.96 18.91
CA GLU A 81 -4.08 19.28 18.26
C GLU A 81 -3.62 17.99 17.57
N ALA A 82 -4.40 16.92 17.68
CA ALA A 82 -4.08 15.66 17.03
C ALA A 82 -4.37 15.73 15.53
N ALA A 83 -3.40 15.37 14.71
CA ALA A 83 -3.63 15.17 13.28
C ALA A 83 -4.58 13.97 13.08
N SER A 84 -5.68 14.19 12.37
CA SER A 84 -6.62 13.13 11.99
C SER A 84 -6.23 12.56 10.64
N ALA A 85 -5.90 11.27 10.60
CA ALA A 85 -5.69 10.58 9.33
C ALA A 85 -6.78 9.55 9.09
N GLU A 86 -7.24 9.49 7.85
CA GLU A 86 -8.15 8.45 7.42
C GLU A 86 -7.42 7.09 7.37
N PRO A 87 -8.06 6.01 7.84
CA PRO A 87 -7.45 4.68 7.84
C PRO A 87 -7.16 4.24 6.39
N MET A 88 -5.91 3.84 6.15
CA MET A 88 -5.45 3.33 4.87
C MET A 88 -5.15 1.83 4.97
N VAL A 89 -5.03 1.17 3.82
CA VAL A 89 -4.63 -0.23 3.70
C VAL A 89 -3.88 -0.44 2.39
N ALA A 90 -2.94 -1.38 2.37
CA ALA A 90 -2.26 -1.78 1.15
C ALA A 90 -3.22 -2.53 0.22
N VAL A 91 -3.16 -2.24 -1.08
CA VAL A 91 -3.86 -2.98 -2.12
C VAL A 91 -2.90 -3.42 -3.20
N VAL A 92 -3.13 -4.61 -3.76
CA VAL A 92 -2.31 -5.19 -4.82
C VAL A 92 -2.97 -4.93 -6.17
N ARG A 93 -2.31 -4.16 -7.02
CA ARG A 93 -2.80 -3.79 -8.35
C ARG A 93 -2.34 -4.78 -9.42
N CYS A 94 -2.53 -6.05 -9.17
CA CYS A 94 -2.29 -7.12 -10.12
C CYS A 94 -3.34 -8.23 -9.94
N ASN A 95 -4.00 -8.59 -11.02
CA ASN A 95 -4.93 -9.74 -11.09
C ASN A 95 -4.44 -10.80 -12.08
N GLY A 96 -3.13 -10.83 -12.33
CA GLY A 96 -2.49 -11.85 -13.14
C GLY A 96 -2.27 -13.12 -12.34
N THR A 97 -3.35 -13.85 -12.05
CA THR A 97 -3.28 -15.17 -11.41
C THR A 97 -2.51 -16.17 -12.30
N CYS A 98 -2.09 -17.30 -11.74
CA CYS A 98 -1.44 -18.37 -12.48
C CYS A 98 -2.24 -18.82 -13.71
N ALA A 99 -3.58 -18.85 -13.60
CA ALA A 99 -4.47 -19.20 -14.71
C ALA A 99 -4.59 -18.10 -15.77
N ALA A 100 -4.63 -16.83 -15.36
CA ALA A 100 -4.79 -15.69 -16.27
C ALA A 100 -3.49 -15.27 -16.97
N ARG A 101 -2.34 -15.62 -16.40
CA ARG A 101 -1.01 -15.24 -16.86
C ARG A 101 -0.09 -16.46 -16.82
N PRO A 102 -0.15 -17.33 -17.85
CA PRO A 102 0.66 -18.53 -17.89
C PRO A 102 2.16 -18.22 -17.93
N ARG A 103 2.94 -19.09 -17.32
CA ARG A 103 4.40 -19.02 -17.41
C ARG A 103 4.84 -19.31 -18.83
N THR A 104 5.76 -18.49 -19.34
CA THR A 104 6.37 -18.64 -20.67
C THR A 104 7.77 -19.22 -20.59
N ASN A 105 8.36 -19.21 -19.41
CA ASN A 105 9.74 -19.64 -19.14
C ASN A 105 9.91 -19.94 -17.65
N GLN A 106 11.01 -20.55 -17.28
CA GLN A 106 11.37 -20.86 -15.90
C GLN A 106 12.58 -20.03 -15.47
N TYR A 107 12.51 -19.46 -14.28
CA TYR A 107 13.62 -18.73 -13.65
C TYR A 107 14.26 -19.63 -12.59
N ASP A 108 15.52 -19.96 -12.78
CA ASP A 108 16.33 -20.79 -11.88
C ASP A 108 17.39 -19.93 -11.16
N GLY A 109 16.95 -18.87 -10.51
CA GLY A 109 17.81 -17.95 -9.78
C GLY A 109 17.29 -17.68 -8.36
N VAL A 110 17.88 -16.65 -7.73
CA VAL A 110 17.47 -16.23 -6.38
C VAL A 110 16.01 -15.83 -6.35
N GLN A 111 15.22 -16.44 -5.47
CA GLN A 111 13.78 -16.17 -5.30
C GLN A 111 13.55 -14.84 -4.58
N SER A 112 13.86 -13.74 -5.27
CA SER A 112 13.63 -12.36 -4.82
C SER A 112 13.08 -11.54 -5.97
N CYS A 113 12.02 -10.79 -5.71
CA CYS A 113 11.41 -9.88 -6.69
C CYS A 113 12.40 -8.81 -7.15
N ALA A 114 13.18 -8.25 -6.22
CA ALA A 114 14.16 -7.21 -6.54
C ALA A 114 15.22 -7.72 -7.52
N ILE A 115 15.80 -8.90 -7.26
CA ILE A 115 16.84 -9.49 -8.10
C ILE A 115 16.25 -9.94 -9.45
N ALA A 116 15.16 -10.70 -9.43
CA ALA A 116 14.54 -11.21 -10.65
C ALA A 116 14.04 -10.09 -11.58
N SER A 117 13.57 -8.97 -11.03
CA SER A 117 13.11 -7.84 -11.83
C SER A 117 14.22 -7.14 -12.61
N THR A 118 15.45 -7.14 -12.10
CA THR A 118 16.61 -6.52 -12.75
C THR A 118 17.25 -7.43 -13.79
N LEU A 119 17.27 -8.75 -13.51
CA LEU A 119 17.94 -9.72 -14.37
C LEU A 119 17.06 -10.23 -15.51
N TYR A 120 15.77 -10.42 -15.26
CA TYR A 120 14.96 -11.23 -16.15
C TYR A 120 13.55 -10.70 -16.43
N GLY A 121 13.01 -9.86 -15.59
CA GLY A 121 11.67 -9.28 -15.78
C GLY A 121 10.49 -10.18 -15.35
N GLY A 122 10.70 -11.49 -15.15
CA GLY A 122 9.70 -12.44 -14.67
C GLY A 122 9.43 -13.63 -15.60
N GLU A 123 8.79 -14.67 -15.09
CA GLU A 123 8.51 -15.95 -15.78
C GLU A 123 7.32 -15.90 -16.73
N THR A 124 6.64 -14.78 -16.86
CA THR A 124 5.43 -14.64 -17.65
C THR A 124 5.58 -13.57 -18.71
N GLY A 125 4.72 -13.56 -19.71
CA GLY A 125 4.74 -12.56 -20.78
C GLY A 125 4.41 -11.12 -20.34
N CYS A 126 4.04 -10.89 -19.06
CA CYS A 126 3.73 -9.57 -18.54
C CYS A 126 4.89 -8.98 -17.76
N SER A 127 5.61 -8.04 -18.36
CA SER A 127 6.77 -7.36 -17.73
C SER A 127 6.42 -6.52 -16.50
N PHE A 128 5.15 -6.16 -16.33
CA PHE A 128 4.66 -5.29 -15.24
C PHE A 128 4.05 -6.07 -14.08
N GLY A 129 3.73 -7.33 -14.27
CA GLY A 129 2.98 -8.14 -13.30
C GLY A 129 3.78 -8.54 -12.07
N CYS A 130 3.07 -9.05 -11.07
CA CYS A 130 3.67 -9.61 -9.86
C CYS A 130 4.61 -10.77 -10.20
N LEU A 131 5.78 -10.83 -9.56
CA LEU A 131 6.72 -11.94 -9.74
C LEU A 131 6.42 -13.13 -8.83
N GLY A 132 5.74 -12.89 -7.70
CA GLY A 132 5.31 -13.93 -6.77
C GLY A 132 6.37 -14.40 -5.76
N TYR A 133 7.58 -13.83 -5.76
CA TYR A 133 8.68 -14.28 -4.87
C TYR A 133 8.60 -13.77 -3.42
N GLY A 134 7.66 -12.90 -3.08
CA GLY A 134 7.33 -12.59 -1.69
C GLY A 134 8.19 -11.54 -1.00
N ASP A 135 8.97 -10.69 -1.70
CA ASP A 135 9.73 -9.60 -1.06
C ASP A 135 8.82 -8.67 -0.25
N CYS A 136 7.57 -8.45 -0.68
CA CYS A 136 6.57 -7.69 0.06
C CYS A 136 6.12 -8.39 1.35
N VAL A 137 6.11 -9.73 1.38
CA VAL A 137 5.82 -10.54 2.57
C VAL A 137 6.98 -10.44 3.56
N ALA A 138 8.20 -10.64 3.08
CA ALA A 138 9.42 -10.53 3.89
C ALA A 138 9.60 -9.13 4.52
N ALA A 139 9.13 -8.08 3.83
CA ALA A 139 9.19 -6.71 4.34
C ALA A 139 8.09 -6.37 5.36
N CYS A 140 7.10 -7.24 5.55
CA CYS A 140 5.96 -6.97 6.43
C CYS A 140 6.22 -7.45 7.86
N ASN A 141 6.44 -6.51 8.79
CA ASN A 141 6.66 -6.83 10.22
C ASN A 141 5.36 -7.17 10.98
N PHE A 142 4.20 -7.14 10.33
CA PHE A 142 2.88 -7.29 10.96
C PHE A 142 2.14 -8.55 10.50
N ASP A 143 2.78 -9.40 9.70
CA ASP A 143 2.16 -10.60 9.12
C ASP A 143 0.81 -10.29 8.45
N ALA A 144 0.75 -9.14 7.77
CA ALA A 144 -0.46 -8.63 7.13
C ALA A 144 -0.52 -8.93 5.62
N ILE A 145 0.49 -9.56 5.04
CA ILE A 145 0.54 -9.89 3.61
C ILE A 145 1.18 -11.27 3.43
N HIS A 146 0.58 -12.10 2.60
CA HIS A 146 1.06 -13.45 2.28
C HIS A 146 0.84 -13.74 0.80
N ILE A 147 1.57 -14.70 0.25
CA ILE A 147 1.33 -15.18 -1.12
C ILE A 147 0.26 -16.27 -1.09
N ASN A 148 -0.82 -16.05 -1.80
CA ASN A 148 -1.81 -17.10 -2.05
C ASN A 148 -1.24 -18.07 -3.09
N LEU A 149 -1.09 -19.35 -2.70
CA LEU A 149 -0.47 -20.39 -3.53
C LEU A 149 -1.30 -20.76 -4.76
N GLU A 150 -2.61 -20.58 -4.71
CA GLU A 150 -3.51 -20.89 -5.83
C GLU A 150 -3.44 -19.81 -6.91
N THR A 151 -3.40 -18.56 -6.51
CA THR A 151 -3.38 -17.41 -7.43
C THR A 151 -1.97 -16.99 -7.80
N GLY A 152 -0.97 -17.28 -6.98
CA GLY A 152 0.41 -16.81 -7.10
C GLY A 152 0.56 -15.30 -6.81
N LEU A 153 -0.43 -14.69 -6.18
CA LEU A 153 -0.48 -13.24 -5.90
C LEU A 153 -0.43 -12.96 -4.40
N PRO A 154 0.13 -11.82 -3.99
CA PRO A 154 0.06 -11.41 -2.61
C PRO A 154 -1.36 -10.94 -2.23
N GLU A 155 -1.83 -11.41 -1.09
CA GLU A 155 -3.08 -11.02 -0.46
C GLU A 155 -2.79 -10.27 0.83
N VAL A 156 -3.62 -9.26 1.12
CA VAL A 156 -3.44 -8.39 2.29
C VAL A 156 -4.56 -8.63 3.28
N ASP A 157 -4.20 -8.99 4.50
CA ASP A 157 -5.10 -9.01 5.65
C ASP A 157 -5.31 -7.57 6.12
N GLU A 158 -6.53 -7.08 5.92
CA GLU A 158 -6.90 -5.69 6.21
C GLU A 158 -6.93 -5.37 7.72
N ASP A 159 -7.15 -6.36 8.56
CA ASP A 159 -7.24 -6.19 10.02
C ASP A 159 -5.84 -6.10 10.64
N LYS A 160 -4.87 -6.82 10.09
CA LYS A 160 -3.46 -6.76 10.50
C LYS A 160 -2.69 -5.61 9.84
N CYS A 161 -3.16 -5.09 8.70
CA CYS A 161 -2.44 -4.08 7.93
C CYS A 161 -2.45 -2.73 8.63
N THR A 162 -1.28 -2.27 9.05
CA THR A 162 -1.05 -0.97 9.71
C THR A 162 -0.78 0.19 8.75
N SER A 163 -0.87 -0.03 7.43
CA SER A 163 -0.55 0.96 6.38
C SER A 163 0.86 1.56 6.44
N CYS A 164 1.84 0.87 7.01
CA CYS A 164 3.22 1.37 7.16
C CYS A 164 3.97 1.59 5.83
N GLY A 165 3.48 1.03 4.72
CA GLY A 165 4.07 1.19 3.38
C GLY A 165 5.34 0.38 3.12
N ALA A 166 5.79 -0.50 4.02
CA ALA A 166 6.99 -1.32 3.80
C ALA A 166 6.86 -2.22 2.56
N CYS A 167 5.72 -2.88 2.36
CA CYS A 167 5.43 -3.69 1.18
C CYS A 167 5.38 -2.87 -0.12
N VAL A 168 4.95 -1.60 -0.06
CA VAL A 168 4.96 -0.69 -1.22
C VAL A 168 6.39 -0.40 -1.66
N LYS A 169 7.28 -0.08 -0.69
CA LYS A 169 8.70 0.20 -0.95
C LYS A 169 9.46 -1.04 -1.43
N ALA A 170 9.11 -2.23 -0.92
CA ALA A 170 9.76 -3.48 -1.28
C ALA A 170 9.38 -3.99 -2.68
N CYS A 171 8.29 -3.50 -3.28
CA CYS A 171 7.82 -4.00 -4.56
C CYS A 171 8.52 -3.33 -5.74
N PRO A 172 9.43 -4.03 -6.48
CA PRO A 172 10.16 -3.45 -7.60
C PRO A 172 9.27 -3.13 -8.82
N LYS A 173 8.09 -3.76 -8.89
CA LYS A 173 7.10 -3.53 -9.97
C LYS A 173 6.08 -2.44 -9.63
N ASN A 174 6.14 -1.84 -8.44
CA ASN A 174 5.24 -0.78 -7.97
C ASN A 174 3.74 -1.15 -8.13
N ILE A 175 3.39 -2.40 -7.84
CA ILE A 175 2.01 -2.89 -7.93
C ILE A 175 1.24 -2.80 -6.62
N ILE A 176 1.90 -2.42 -5.53
CA ILE A 176 1.26 -2.24 -4.22
C ILE A 176 1.16 -0.76 -3.93
N GLU A 177 -0.01 -0.31 -3.53
CA GLU A 177 -0.23 1.08 -3.12
C GLU A 177 -1.10 1.15 -1.86
N LEU A 178 -1.00 2.24 -1.11
CA LEU A 178 -1.88 2.50 0.01
C LEU A 178 -3.14 3.21 -0.48
N ARG A 179 -4.31 2.72 -0.06
CA ARG A 179 -5.62 3.32 -0.35
C ARG A 179 -6.45 3.47 0.91
N LYS A 180 -7.32 4.47 0.92
CA LYS A 180 -8.31 4.65 2.00
C LYS A 180 -9.17 3.39 2.13
N LYS A 181 -9.42 2.94 3.38
CA LYS A 181 -10.31 1.79 3.65
C LYS A 181 -11.73 2.01 3.11
N GLY A 182 -12.19 3.25 3.06
CA GLY A 182 -13.54 3.59 2.64
C GLY A 182 -14.62 3.09 3.62
N PRO A 183 -15.89 3.44 3.38
CA PRO A 183 -17.01 2.99 4.21
C PRO A 183 -17.14 1.45 4.18
N LYS A 184 -17.20 0.80 5.35
CA LYS A 184 -17.25 -0.67 5.49
C LYS A 184 -16.09 -1.38 4.75
N SER A 185 -14.92 -0.78 4.75
CA SER A 185 -13.72 -1.26 4.03
C SER A 185 -13.91 -1.49 2.52
N ARG A 186 -14.90 -0.85 1.90
CA ARG A 186 -15.20 -1.00 0.47
C ARG A 186 -14.22 -0.23 -0.40
N ARG A 187 -13.76 -0.86 -1.47
CA ARG A 187 -12.83 -0.26 -2.43
C ARG A 187 -13.12 -0.74 -3.84
N VAL A 188 -12.88 0.15 -4.79
CA VAL A 188 -12.89 -0.15 -6.24
C VAL A 188 -11.59 0.36 -6.83
N PHE A 189 -10.83 -0.48 -7.51
CA PHE A 189 -9.56 -0.11 -8.11
C PHE A 189 -9.22 -0.96 -9.32
N VAL A 190 -8.32 -0.47 -10.16
CA VAL A 190 -7.81 -1.23 -11.31
C VAL A 190 -6.69 -2.14 -10.85
N SER A 191 -6.91 -3.46 -10.93
CA SER A 191 -5.94 -4.50 -10.60
C SER A 191 -5.03 -4.82 -11.79
N CYS A 192 -4.43 -3.77 -12.38
CA CYS A 192 -3.46 -3.87 -13.46
C CYS A 192 -2.61 -2.60 -13.50
N VAL A 193 -1.32 -2.78 -13.80
CA VAL A 193 -0.36 -1.70 -14.00
C VAL A 193 0.38 -1.84 -15.35
N ASN A 194 -0.07 -2.74 -16.21
CA ASN A 194 0.55 -2.99 -17.51
C ASN A 194 0.36 -1.78 -18.44
N LYS A 195 1.46 -1.25 -18.97
CA LYS A 195 1.51 -0.08 -19.86
C LYS A 195 1.61 -0.45 -21.34
N ASP A 196 1.64 -1.73 -21.67
CA ASP A 196 1.66 -2.19 -23.05
C ASP A 196 0.36 -1.85 -23.77
N LYS A 197 0.44 -1.79 -25.11
CA LYS A 197 -0.76 -1.65 -25.95
C LYS A 197 -1.75 -2.77 -25.65
N GLY A 198 -3.04 -2.48 -25.64
CA GLY A 198 -4.10 -3.39 -25.19
C GLY A 198 -4.05 -4.80 -25.82
N GLY A 199 -3.66 -4.93 -27.08
CA GLY A 199 -3.49 -6.22 -27.75
C GLY A 199 -2.33 -7.06 -27.18
N VAL A 200 -1.21 -6.42 -26.83
CA VAL A 200 -0.04 -7.06 -26.20
C VAL A 200 -0.39 -7.43 -24.76
N ALA A 201 -0.95 -6.48 -24.01
CA ALA A 201 -1.37 -6.70 -22.62
C ALA A 201 -2.36 -7.88 -22.50
N LYS A 202 -3.34 -7.99 -23.41
CA LYS A 202 -4.32 -9.09 -23.42
C LYS A 202 -3.71 -10.45 -23.74
N LYS A 203 -2.69 -10.50 -24.62
CA LYS A 203 -1.93 -11.73 -24.91
C LYS A 203 -1.12 -12.19 -23.71
N ALA A 204 -0.54 -11.24 -22.96
CA ALA A 204 0.30 -11.53 -21.80
C ALA A 204 -0.52 -11.93 -20.54
N CYS A 205 -1.75 -11.41 -20.40
CA CYS A 205 -2.61 -11.68 -19.24
C CYS A 205 -4.08 -11.53 -19.63
N ALA A 206 -4.88 -12.57 -19.38
CA ALA A 206 -6.32 -12.55 -19.67
C ALA A 206 -7.09 -11.46 -18.91
N ASN A 207 -6.63 -11.09 -17.71
CA ASN A 207 -7.24 -10.08 -16.84
C ASN A 207 -6.61 -8.69 -17.00
N ALA A 208 -5.76 -8.47 -18.02
CA ALA A 208 -5.07 -7.20 -18.21
C ALA A 208 -6.04 -6.05 -18.54
N CYS A 209 -5.74 -4.87 -18.04
CA CYS A 209 -6.35 -3.64 -18.54
C CYS A 209 -5.85 -3.41 -19.98
N ILE A 210 -6.77 -3.17 -20.92
CA ILE A 210 -6.46 -2.93 -22.34
C ILE A 210 -6.54 -1.45 -22.73
N GLY A 211 -6.68 -0.54 -21.76
CA GLY A 211 -6.75 0.88 -22.01
C GLY A 211 -7.95 1.35 -22.81
N CYS A 212 -9.05 0.58 -22.90
CA CYS A 212 -10.19 0.84 -23.78
C CYS A 212 -11.04 2.07 -23.41
N GLY A 213 -10.84 2.66 -22.24
CA GLY A 213 -11.54 3.88 -21.80
C GLY A 213 -13.04 3.74 -21.45
N LYS A 214 -13.65 2.54 -21.59
CA LYS A 214 -15.07 2.34 -21.26
C LYS A 214 -15.41 2.72 -19.82
N CYS A 215 -14.55 2.35 -18.86
CA CYS A 215 -14.72 2.67 -17.45
C CYS A 215 -14.69 4.18 -17.17
N ALA A 216 -13.84 4.94 -17.89
CA ALA A 216 -13.77 6.39 -17.76
C ALA A 216 -15.04 7.07 -18.29
N LYS A 217 -15.54 6.61 -19.46
CA LYS A 217 -16.79 7.13 -20.04
C LYS A 217 -18.01 6.87 -19.16
N GLU A 218 -18.04 5.74 -18.47
CA GLU A 218 -19.16 5.36 -17.60
C GLU A 218 -19.08 5.99 -16.19
N CYS A 219 -17.96 6.64 -15.85
CA CYS A 219 -17.77 7.21 -14.52
C CYS A 219 -18.42 8.60 -14.40
N PRO A 220 -19.55 8.78 -13.68
CA PRO A 220 -20.21 10.07 -13.55
C PRO A 220 -19.47 11.06 -12.64
N PHE A 221 -18.40 10.63 -11.98
CA PHE A 221 -17.62 11.43 -11.02
C PHE A 221 -16.23 11.80 -11.55
N GLU A 222 -15.94 11.51 -12.81
CA GLU A 222 -14.63 11.76 -13.43
C GLU A 222 -13.45 11.27 -12.60
N ALA A 223 -13.68 10.16 -11.85
CA ALA A 223 -12.69 9.58 -10.97
C ALA A 223 -11.72 8.61 -11.68
N ILE A 224 -11.85 8.44 -13.01
CA ILE A 224 -11.06 7.46 -13.77
C ILE A 224 -10.32 8.15 -14.89
N THR A 225 -9.01 8.06 -14.85
CA THR A 225 -8.10 8.47 -15.93
C THR A 225 -7.56 7.24 -16.67
N VAL A 226 -7.22 7.40 -17.94
CA VAL A 226 -6.56 6.36 -18.75
C VAL A 226 -5.30 6.96 -19.32
N GLU A 227 -4.17 6.53 -18.79
CA GLU A 227 -2.85 7.00 -19.19
C GLU A 227 -1.94 5.80 -19.46
N ASN A 228 -1.04 5.92 -20.42
CA ASN A 228 -0.12 4.83 -20.76
C ASN A 228 -0.81 3.47 -20.93
N ASN A 229 -1.95 3.42 -21.62
CA ASN A 229 -2.76 2.23 -21.87
C ASN A 229 -3.34 1.53 -20.63
N VAL A 230 -3.31 2.15 -19.45
CA VAL A 230 -3.87 1.60 -18.22
C VAL A 230 -4.81 2.59 -17.56
N ALA A 231 -5.95 2.10 -17.07
CA ALA A 231 -6.86 2.93 -16.31
C ALA A 231 -6.40 3.06 -14.85
N TYR A 232 -6.64 4.22 -14.26
CA TYR A 232 -6.45 4.47 -12.83
C TYR A 232 -7.71 5.06 -12.22
N ILE A 233 -8.10 4.59 -11.05
CA ILE A 233 -9.24 5.11 -10.30
C ILE A 233 -8.71 5.93 -9.12
N ASP A 234 -8.99 7.23 -9.15
CA ASP A 234 -8.70 8.13 -8.04
C ASP A 234 -9.68 7.84 -6.89
N TYR A 235 -9.16 7.31 -5.81
CA TYR A 235 -9.97 6.95 -4.65
C TYR A 235 -10.53 8.16 -3.89
N THR A 236 -9.99 9.37 -4.10
CA THR A 236 -10.51 10.60 -3.47
C THR A 236 -11.79 11.07 -4.14
N LYS A 237 -11.90 10.87 -5.45
CA LYS A 237 -13.07 11.23 -6.27
C LYS A 237 -14.09 10.10 -6.37
N CYS A 238 -13.66 8.85 -6.18
CA CYS A 238 -14.50 7.67 -6.38
C CYS A 238 -15.60 7.57 -5.32
N ARG A 239 -16.88 7.50 -5.77
CA ARG A 239 -18.05 7.33 -4.90
C ARG A 239 -18.50 5.88 -4.77
N LEU A 240 -17.68 4.91 -5.16
CA LEU A 240 -17.94 3.47 -5.01
C LEU A 240 -19.23 2.97 -5.68
N CYS A 241 -19.65 3.58 -6.78
CA CYS A 241 -20.90 3.26 -7.49
C CYS A 241 -20.86 1.95 -8.30
N ARG A 242 -19.66 1.36 -8.51
CA ARG A 242 -19.42 0.06 -9.19
C ARG A 242 -19.78 0.02 -10.69
N LYS A 243 -20.20 1.13 -11.34
CA LYS A 243 -20.54 1.14 -12.77
C LYS A 243 -19.37 0.72 -13.65
N CYS A 244 -18.16 1.22 -13.34
CA CYS A 244 -16.92 0.89 -14.06
C CYS A 244 -16.57 -0.61 -14.02
N VAL A 245 -16.94 -1.32 -12.96
CA VAL A 245 -16.68 -2.77 -12.83
C VAL A 245 -17.57 -3.54 -13.81
N ALA A 246 -18.86 -3.12 -13.96
CA ALA A 246 -19.83 -3.77 -14.84
C ALA A 246 -19.42 -3.71 -16.33
N VAL A 247 -18.82 -2.58 -16.76
CA VAL A 247 -18.46 -2.35 -18.16
C VAL A 247 -17.06 -2.80 -18.53
N CYS A 248 -16.28 -3.32 -17.58
CA CYS A 248 -14.91 -3.75 -17.84
C CYS A 248 -14.87 -5.08 -18.61
N PRO A 249 -14.41 -5.11 -19.87
CA PRO A 249 -14.49 -6.33 -20.70
C PRO A 249 -13.49 -7.40 -20.30
N THR A 250 -12.47 -7.06 -19.50
CA THR A 250 -11.41 -7.99 -19.07
C THR A 250 -11.43 -8.29 -17.59
N GLY A 251 -12.39 -7.73 -16.83
CA GLY A 251 -12.43 -7.89 -15.37
C GLY A 251 -11.24 -7.28 -14.64
N ALA A 252 -10.53 -6.33 -15.27
CA ALA A 252 -9.35 -5.68 -14.67
C ALA A 252 -9.69 -4.75 -13.49
N ILE A 253 -10.95 -4.45 -13.24
CA ILE A 253 -11.38 -3.60 -12.14
C ILE A 253 -11.94 -4.47 -11.03
N HIS A 254 -11.31 -4.41 -9.86
CA HIS A 254 -11.72 -5.15 -8.68
C HIS A 254 -12.57 -4.31 -7.74
N GLU A 255 -13.51 -4.97 -7.10
CA GLU A 255 -14.32 -4.43 -6.01
C GLU A 255 -14.14 -5.33 -4.76
N LEU A 256 -13.84 -4.74 -3.62
CA LEU A 256 -13.64 -5.46 -2.36
C LEU A 256 -14.70 -5.07 -1.34
N ASN A 257 -15.14 -6.05 -0.56
CA ASN A 257 -16.08 -5.89 0.56
C ASN A 257 -17.47 -5.36 0.14
N PHE A 258 -17.86 -5.61 -1.11
CA PHE A 258 -19.22 -5.30 -1.56
C PHE A 258 -20.14 -6.51 -1.43
N PRO A 259 -21.45 -6.30 -1.20
CA PRO A 259 -22.42 -7.36 -1.33
C PRO A 259 -22.47 -7.86 -2.79
N PRO A 260 -22.81 -9.14 -3.00
CA PRO A 260 -22.99 -9.68 -4.36
C PRO A 260 -23.94 -8.79 -5.15
N ARG A 261 -23.68 -8.63 -6.44
CA ARG A 261 -24.59 -7.91 -7.32
C ARG A 261 -25.89 -8.71 -7.43
N LYS A 262 -27.02 -8.03 -7.30
CA LYS A 262 -28.28 -8.60 -7.78
C LYS A 262 -28.09 -8.81 -9.28
N GLU A 263 -28.20 -10.04 -9.76
CA GLU A 263 -28.18 -10.32 -11.19
C GLU A 263 -29.22 -9.42 -11.85
N ALA A 264 -28.82 -8.63 -12.84
CA ALA A 264 -29.77 -7.94 -13.69
C ALA A 264 -30.59 -9.05 -14.34
N ALA A 265 -31.91 -9.02 -14.16
CA ALA A 265 -32.81 -9.92 -14.87
C ALA A 265 -32.43 -9.90 -16.35
N PRO A 266 -32.34 -11.07 -17.02
CA PRO A 266 -32.03 -11.12 -18.45
C PRO A 266 -32.97 -10.18 -19.19
N ALA A 267 -32.40 -9.30 -19.99
CA ALA A 267 -33.18 -8.44 -20.87
C ALA A 267 -34.07 -9.36 -21.72
N VAL A 268 -35.37 -9.29 -21.52
CA VAL A 268 -36.34 -10.01 -22.33
C VAL A 268 -36.22 -9.40 -23.71
N ASP A 269 -35.70 -10.15 -24.68
CA ASP A 269 -35.67 -9.75 -26.08
C ASP A 269 -37.09 -9.46 -26.52
N ALA A 270 -37.40 -8.18 -26.70
CA ALA A 270 -38.68 -7.70 -27.15
C ALA A 270 -38.96 -8.02 -28.65
N ASP A 271 -38.03 -8.71 -29.34
CA ASP A 271 -38.11 -9.00 -30.77
C ASP A 271 -38.67 -10.39 -31.13
N LYS A 272 -39.25 -11.12 -30.18
CA LYS A 272 -39.90 -12.42 -30.46
C LYS A 272 -41.42 -12.42 -30.27
N ILE A 273 -42.05 -11.28 -30.48
CA ILE A 273 -43.50 -11.24 -30.65
C ILE A 273 -43.78 -10.51 -31.98
N LYS A 274 -43.67 -11.27 -33.06
CA LYS A 274 -44.44 -11.06 -34.33
C LYS A 274 -44.62 -12.40 -35.01
#